data_644810bf7a8a2bd56d5b74a457b05c49
#
_entry.id   644810bf7a8a2bd56d5b74a457b05c49
#
_cell.length_a   1.000
_cell.length_b   1.000
_cell.length_c   1.000
_cell.angle_alpha   90.00
_cell.angle_beta   90.00
_cell.angle_gamma   90.00
#
_symmetry.space_group_name_H-M   'P 1'
#
loop_
_entity.id
_entity.type
_entity.pdbx_description
1 polymer ?
#
loop_
_entity_poly.entity_id
_entity_poly.type
_entity_poly.pdbx_seq_one_letter_code
_entity_poly.pdbx_strand_id
1 'polypeptide(L)'
;MKIIAVIEKPITSGGGFNQALNAIQQMNNISVDKFDFSVVTTVKENISYLVRLNIKADFVSITLVDKMLSKLFSGRIWGKILANLRIICPFEKQLIKQNCDLVYLVEQSSRAESLQNINFITTVHDLCHQDQLEFPEVSNFGEFRARELVFQNTLKRAFLVMVDSEELADKIYTRYGIVRDRI
;
A
#
# COMPACT_ATOMS: atom_id res chain seq x y z
N MET A 1 18.03 -6.11 -6.96
CA MET A 1 16.60 -6.03 -6.61
C MET A 1 16.22 -4.56 -6.52
N LYS A 2 15.09 -4.19 -7.12
CA LYS A 2 14.57 -2.82 -7.05
C LYS A 2 13.28 -2.78 -6.26
N ILE A 3 13.27 -1.98 -5.18
CA ILE A 3 12.10 -1.75 -4.33
C ILE A 3 11.56 -0.36 -4.60
N ILE A 4 10.27 -0.24 -4.87
CA ILE A 4 9.60 1.05 -5.04
C ILE A 4 8.60 1.24 -3.91
N ALA A 5 8.84 2.25 -3.06
CA ALA A 5 7.86 2.67 -2.07
C ALA A 5 6.79 3.55 -2.71
N VAL A 6 5.54 3.39 -2.27
CA VAL A 6 4.39 4.17 -2.77
C VAL A 6 3.83 5.00 -1.64
N ILE A 7 3.74 6.33 -1.85
CA ILE A 7 3.12 7.28 -0.92
C ILE A 7 1.97 8.00 -1.62
N GLU A 8 0.78 7.88 -1.06
CA GLU A 8 -0.47 8.41 -1.65
C GLU A 8 -1.03 9.63 -0.90
N LYS A 9 -0.62 9.83 0.35
CA LYS A 9 -1.05 10.98 1.15
C LYS A 9 -0.28 12.24 0.78
N PRO A 10 -0.95 13.40 0.73
CA PRO A 10 -0.27 14.68 0.58
C PRO A 10 0.49 15.07 1.85
N ILE A 11 1.53 15.88 1.70
CA ILE A 11 2.33 16.43 2.82
C ILE A 11 1.48 17.13 3.89
N THR A 12 0.32 17.62 3.50
CA THR A 12 -0.65 18.28 4.40
C THR A 12 -1.44 17.31 5.27
N SER A 13 -1.32 16.00 5.08
CA SER A 13 -2.07 14.98 5.84
C SER A 13 -1.56 14.77 7.28
N GLY A 14 -0.60 15.55 7.74
CA GLY A 14 -0.12 15.52 9.13
C GLY A 14 0.54 14.20 9.52
N GLY A 15 0.06 13.56 10.59
CA GLY A 15 0.70 12.40 11.19
C GLY A 15 0.88 11.21 10.24
N GLY A 16 -0.12 10.90 9.43
CA GLY A 16 -0.04 9.78 8.49
C GLY A 16 1.04 9.97 7.41
N PHE A 17 1.21 11.20 6.91
CA PHE A 17 2.32 11.49 5.98
C PHE A 17 3.68 11.35 6.68
N ASN A 18 3.80 11.83 7.92
CA ASN A 18 5.06 11.75 8.67
C ASN A 18 5.47 10.30 8.97
N GLN A 19 4.51 9.43 9.30
CA GLN A 19 4.78 8.00 9.47
C GLN A 19 5.29 7.35 8.17
N ALA A 20 4.61 7.61 7.05
CA ALA A 20 5.02 7.13 5.74
C ALA A 20 6.42 7.66 5.36
N LEU A 21 6.69 8.94 5.63
CA LEU A 21 7.98 9.55 5.36
C LEU A 21 9.10 8.92 6.20
N ASN A 22 8.88 8.69 7.49
CA ASN A 22 9.84 8.01 8.35
C ASN A 22 10.17 6.61 7.83
N ALA A 23 9.19 5.83 7.43
CA ALA A 23 9.40 4.51 6.84
C ALA A 23 10.23 4.60 5.54
N ILE A 24 9.93 5.57 4.68
CA ILE A 24 10.69 5.81 3.45
C ILE A 24 12.15 6.20 3.76
N GLN A 25 12.39 7.08 4.72
CA GLN A 25 13.75 7.50 5.11
C GLN A 25 14.55 6.33 5.68
N GLN A 26 13.95 5.50 6.52
CA GLN A 26 14.58 4.30 7.05
C GLN A 26 14.94 3.32 5.92
N MET A 27 14.02 3.06 5.00
CA MET A 27 14.29 2.21 3.84
C MET A 27 15.38 2.77 2.94
N ASN A 28 15.38 4.08 2.70
CA ASN A 28 16.43 4.74 1.92
C ASN A 28 17.81 4.59 2.58
N ASN A 29 17.91 4.71 3.89
CA ASN A 29 19.15 4.52 4.64
C ASN A 29 19.65 3.06 4.61
N ILE A 30 18.71 2.09 4.72
CA ILE A 30 19.05 0.66 4.71
C ILE A 30 19.42 0.18 3.30
N SER A 31 18.91 0.84 2.25
CA SER A 31 19.12 0.43 0.85
C SER A 31 20.55 0.59 0.36
N VAL A 32 21.36 1.45 0.99
CA VAL A 32 22.72 1.75 0.57
C VAL A 32 23.52 0.44 0.41
N ASP A 33 24.04 0.22 -0.77
CA ASP A 33 24.84 -0.95 -1.19
C ASP A 33 24.09 -2.32 -1.11
N LYS A 34 22.78 -2.32 -0.85
CA LYS A 34 22.00 -3.57 -0.73
C LYS A 34 21.00 -3.76 -1.87
N PHE A 35 20.26 -2.72 -2.22
CA PHE A 35 19.24 -2.77 -3.28
C PHE A 35 18.94 -1.37 -3.82
N ASP A 36 18.43 -1.28 -5.05
CA ASP A 36 17.95 -0.02 -5.63
C ASP A 36 16.64 0.38 -4.97
N PHE A 37 16.56 1.57 -4.40
CA PHE A 37 15.39 2.10 -3.73
C PHE A 37 14.93 3.41 -4.37
N SER A 38 13.66 3.53 -4.63
CA SER A 38 13.03 4.77 -5.10
C SER A 38 11.61 4.90 -4.58
N VAL A 39 11.06 6.09 -4.70
CA VAL A 39 9.69 6.39 -4.24
C VAL A 39 8.83 6.76 -5.44
N VAL A 40 7.60 6.31 -5.43
CA VAL A 40 6.56 6.78 -6.33
C VAL A 40 5.48 7.47 -5.49
N THR A 41 5.07 8.65 -5.92
CA THR A 41 3.95 9.37 -5.30
C THR A 41 2.84 9.64 -6.30
N THR A 42 1.60 9.58 -5.82
CA THR A 42 0.41 9.97 -6.59
C THR A 42 0.03 11.44 -6.38
N VAL A 43 0.78 12.15 -5.54
CA VAL A 43 0.60 13.56 -5.19
C VAL A 43 1.78 14.37 -5.68
N LYS A 44 1.57 15.21 -6.69
CA LYS A 44 2.66 15.92 -7.39
C LYS A 44 3.46 16.83 -6.46
N GLU A 45 2.83 17.43 -5.47
CA GLU A 45 3.43 18.32 -4.50
C GLU A 45 4.49 17.63 -3.63
N ASN A 46 4.35 16.33 -3.42
CA ASN A 46 5.31 15.56 -2.61
C ASN A 46 6.69 15.47 -3.25
N ILE A 47 6.80 15.56 -4.59
CA ILE A 47 8.07 15.42 -5.32
C ILE A 47 9.13 16.40 -4.82
N SER A 48 8.79 17.69 -4.77
CA SER A 48 9.73 18.72 -4.35
C SER A 48 10.22 18.52 -2.92
N TYR A 49 9.37 17.99 -2.06
CA TYR A 49 9.71 17.70 -0.67
C TYR A 49 10.64 16.48 -0.55
N LEU A 50 10.31 15.39 -1.23
CA LEU A 50 11.11 14.15 -1.22
C LEU A 50 12.51 14.40 -1.80
N VAL A 51 12.61 15.16 -2.90
CA VAL A 51 13.91 15.52 -3.50
C VAL A 51 14.78 16.34 -2.54
N ARG A 52 14.21 17.26 -1.76
CA ARG A 52 14.95 18.01 -0.72
C ARG A 52 15.56 17.11 0.37
N LEU A 53 14.95 15.94 0.58
CA LEU A 53 15.44 14.92 1.53
C LEU A 53 16.41 13.93 0.88
N ASN A 54 16.91 14.21 -0.35
CA ASN A 54 17.74 13.31 -1.15
C ASN A 54 17.11 11.94 -1.43
N ILE A 55 15.77 11.88 -1.51
CA ILE A 55 15.03 10.68 -1.86
C ILE A 55 14.66 10.74 -3.34
N LYS A 56 15.07 9.72 -4.11
CA LYS A 56 14.69 9.57 -5.51
C LYS A 56 13.19 9.31 -5.61
N ALA A 57 12.47 10.23 -6.23
CA ALA A 57 11.00 10.15 -6.28
C ALA A 57 10.46 10.50 -7.66
N ASP A 58 9.49 9.71 -8.12
CA ASP A 58 8.76 9.90 -9.38
C ASP A 58 7.26 10.11 -9.12
N PHE A 59 6.64 10.93 -9.96
CA PHE A 59 5.19 11.12 -9.95
C PHE A 59 4.51 10.11 -10.86
N VAL A 60 3.49 9.43 -10.34
CA VAL A 60 2.61 8.55 -11.11
C VAL A 60 1.18 9.06 -11.04
N SER A 61 0.63 9.44 -12.19
CA SER A 61 -0.76 9.88 -12.26
C SER A 61 -1.71 8.70 -12.18
N ILE A 62 -2.75 8.84 -11.38
CA ILE A 62 -3.82 7.86 -11.27
C ILE A 62 -4.94 8.22 -12.23
N THR A 63 -5.17 7.36 -13.19
CA THR A 63 -6.19 7.53 -14.21
C THR A 63 -7.57 7.08 -13.73
N LEU A 64 -8.62 7.47 -14.43
CA LEU A 64 -9.98 6.95 -14.19
C LEU A 64 -10.04 5.43 -14.39
N VAL A 65 -9.26 4.91 -15.33
CA VAL A 65 -9.13 3.46 -15.57
C VAL A 65 -8.53 2.76 -14.35
N ASP A 66 -7.51 3.35 -13.69
CA ASP A 66 -6.96 2.80 -12.45
C ASP A 66 -8.02 2.69 -11.35
N LYS A 67 -8.80 3.75 -11.16
CA LYS A 67 -9.86 3.79 -10.14
C LYS A 67 -10.96 2.76 -10.43
N MET A 68 -11.35 2.62 -11.69
CA MET A 68 -12.36 1.65 -12.12
C MET A 68 -11.85 0.21 -11.94
N LEU A 69 -10.65 -0.09 -12.41
CA LEU A 69 -10.05 -1.43 -12.29
C LEU A 69 -9.83 -1.80 -10.83
N SER A 70 -9.34 -0.90 -9.97
CA SER A 70 -9.20 -1.17 -8.54
C SER A 70 -10.53 -1.61 -7.92
N LYS A 71 -11.63 -0.91 -8.21
CA LYS A 71 -12.96 -1.31 -7.72
C LYS A 71 -13.41 -2.68 -8.26
N LEU A 72 -13.08 -3.00 -9.50
CA LEU A 72 -13.40 -4.31 -10.08
C LEU A 72 -12.55 -5.42 -9.47
N PHE A 73 -11.26 -5.18 -9.21
CA PHE A 73 -10.38 -6.13 -8.53
C PHE A 73 -10.79 -6.39 -7.08
N SER A 74 -11.37 -5.40 -6.38
CA SER A 74 -11.95 -5.59 -5.04
C SER A 74 -13.16 -6.53 -5.05
N GLY A 75 -13.83 -6.67 -6.17
CA GLY A 75 -14.98 -7.57 -6.35
C GLY A 75 -14.57 -9.03 -6.48
N ARG A 76 -15.17 -9.92 -5.65
CA ARG A 76 -14.81 -11.34 -5.59
C ARG A 76 -14.90 -12.06 -6.95
N ILE A 77 -15.90 -11.74 -7.77
CA ILE A 77 -16.13 -12.37 -9.08
C ILE A 77 -15.30 -11.66 -10.15
N TRP A 78 -15.45 -10.34 -10.25
CA TRP A 78 -14.75 -9.54 -11.26
C TRP A 78 -13.24 -9.58 -11.10
N GLY A 79 -12.73 -9.56 -9.86
CA GLY A 79 -11.30 -9.70 -9.60
C GLY A 79 -10.72 -11.00 -10.16
N LYS A 80 -11.43 -12.13 -10.02
CA LYS A 80 -11.03 -13.43 -10.61
C LYS A 80 -11.05 -13.40 -12.13
N ILE A 81 -12.09 -12.81 -12.73
CA ILE A 81 -12.20 -12.70 -14.19
C ILE A 81 -11.06 -11.85 -14.75
N LEU A 82 -10.80 -10.68 -14.17
CA LEU A 82 -9.73 -9.79 -14.61
C LEU A 82 -8.34 -10.44 -14.46
N ALA A 83 -8.11 -11.16 -13.36
CA ALA A 83 -6.87 -11.89 -13.13
C ALA A 83 -6.68 -13.03 -14.18
N ASN A 84 -7.73 -13.80 -14.47
CA ASN A 84 -7.70 -14.84 -15.49
C ASN A 84 -7.46 -14.28 -16.90
N LEU A 85 -8.02 -13.10 -17.21
CA LEU A 85 -7.77 -12.39 -18.45
C LEU A 85 -6.41 -11.68 -18.48
N ARG A 86 -5.62 -11.78 -17.42
CA ARG A 86 -4.31 -11.11 -17.27
C ARG A 86 -4.37 -9.60 -17.50
N ILE A 87 -5.47 -8.98 -17.07
CA ILE A 87 -5.63 -7.53 -17.16
C ILE A 87 -4.69 -6.88 -16.14
N ILE A 88 -3.80 -6.02 -16.61
CA ILE A 88 -2.83 -5.30 -15.78
C ILE A 88 -3.27 -3.85 -15.65
N CYS A 89 -3.38 -3.37 -14.42
CA CYS A 89 -3.72 -1.98 -14.11
C CYS A 89 -2.66 -1.01 -14.66
N PRO A 90 -3.04 0.17 -15.20
CA PRO A 90 -2.06 1.15 -15.68
C PRO A 90 -1.01 1.55 -14.63
N PHE A 91 -1.42 1.65 -13.37
CA PHE A 91 -0.50 1.87 -12.24
C PHE A 91 0.56 0.79 -12.15
N GLU A 92 0.17 -0.48 -12.15
CA GLU A 92 1.12 -1.60 -12.12
C GLU A 92 2.03 -1.62 -13.36
N LYS A 93 1.47 -1.29 -14.55
CA LYS A 93 2.28 -1.18 -15.77
C LYS A 93 3.39 -0.13 -15.66
N GLN A 94 3.13 0.99 -14.95
CA GLN A 94 4.14 2.02 -14.74
C GLN A 94 5.27 1.52 -13.80
N LEU A 95 4.93 0.73 -12.79
CA LEU A 95 5.92 0.10 -11.89
C LEU A 95 6.76 -0.96 -12.63
N ILE A 96 6.12 -1.78 -13.48
CA ILE A 96 6.82 -2.75 -14.33
C ILE A 96 7.81 -2.06 -15.27
N LYS A 97 7.41 -0.96 -15.91
CA LYS A 97 8.30 -0.17 -16.77
C LYS A 97 9.51 0.41 -16.03
N GLN A 98 9.39 0.62 -14.72
CA GLN A 98 10.48 1.05 -13.86
C GLN A 98 11.35 -0.12 -13.35
N ASN A 99 11.12 -1.36 -13.83
CA ASN A 99 11.78 -2.59 -13.37
C ASN A 99 11.62 -2.81 -11.85
N CYS A 100 10.42 -2.59 -11.33
CA CYS A 100 10.09 -2.82 -9.92
C CYS A 100 9.98 -4.31 -9.63
N ASP A 101 10.80 -4.83 -8.73
CA ASP A 101 10.73 -6.22 -8.26
C ASP A 101 9.77 -6.38 -7.06
N LEU A 102 9.68 -5.34 -6.21
CA LEU A 102 8.87 -5.36 -5.00
C LEU A 102 8.31 -3.97 -4.72
N VAL A 103 7.01 -3.89 -4.51
CA VAL A 103 6.34 -2.65 -4.11
C VAL A 103 6.27 -2.57 -2.59
N TYR A 104 6.63 -1.43 -2.01
CA TYR A 104 6.40 -1.14 -0.60
C TYR A 104 5.28 -0.10 -0.45
N LEU A 105 4.10 -0.55 -0.06
CA LEU A 105 2.98 0.32 0.30
C LEU A 105 3.19 0.79 1.74
N VAL A 106 3.72 1.99 1.90
CA VAL A 106 4.08 2.56 3.22
C VAL A 106 2.87 2.86 4.11
N GLU A 107 1.69 2.74 3.55
CA GLU A 107 0.41 2.81 4.22
C GLU A 107 -0.53 1.77 3.60
N GLN A 108 -1.64 1.49 4.28
CA GLN A 108 -2.64 0.62 3.69
C GLN A 108 -3.27 1.29 2.46
N SER A 109 -3.26 0.56 1.35
CA SER A 109 -3.74 1.05 0.08
C SER A 109 -4.59 0.02 -0.65
N SER A 110 -5.74 0.44 -1.16
CA SER A 110 -6.57 -0.39 -2.06
C SER A 110 -5.88 -0.70 -3.39
N ARG A 111 -4.77 -0.03 -3.72
CA ARG A 111 -3.99 -0.35 -4.93
C ARG A 111 -3.35 -1.72 -4.87
N ALA A 112 -3.06 -2.22 -3.66
CA ALA A 112 -2.60 -3.59 -3.47
C ALA A 112 -3.53 -4.63 -4.12
N GLU A 113 -4.84 -4.34 -4.18
CA GLU A 113 -5.83 -5.22 -4.79
C GLU A 113 -5.62 -5.39 -6.29
N SER A 114 -5.13 -4.36 -6.97
CA SER A 114 -4.88 -4.34 -8.42
C SER A 114 -3.49 -4.79 -8.84
N LEU A 115 -2.55 -5.00 -7.91
CA LEU A 115 -1.24 -5.58 -8.21
C LEU A 115 -1.40 -7.10 -8.48
N GLN A 116 -1.05 -7.56 -9.66
CA GLN A 116 -1.21 -8.95 -10.07
C GLN A 116 0.11 -9.66 -10.37
N ASN A 117 1.12 -8.92 -10.80
CA ASN A 117 2.40 -9.45 -11.27
C ASN A 117 3.58 -9.05 -10.39
N ILE A 118 3.44 -8.03 -9.54
CA ILE A 118 4.49 -7.55 -8.65
C ILE A 118 4.10 -7.89 -7.21
N ASN A 119 5.02 -8.51 -6.47
CA ASN A 119 4.86 -8.71 -5.04
C ASN A 119 4.87 -7.38 -4.27
N PHE A 120 4.22 -7.34 -3.12
CA PHE A 120 4.18 -6.12 -2.33
C PHE A 120 4.30 -6.38 -0.82
N ILE A 121 4.86 -5.39 -0.14
CA ILE A 121 4.82 -5.22 1.31
C ILE A 121 3.75 -4.18 1.60
N THR A 122 2.97 -4.36 2.65
CA THR A 122 1.99 -3.37 3.11
C THR A 122 2.19 -3.04 4.57
N THR A 123 1.93 -1.79 4.96
CA THR A 123 1.95 -1.37 6.35
C THR A 123 0.52 -1.28 6.89
N VAL A 124 0.33 -1.78 8.10
CA VAL A 124 -0.91 -1.64 8.87
C VAL A 124 -0.58 -0.86 10.14
N HIS A 125 -1.17 0.31 10.30
CA HIS A 125 -0.95 1.16 11.47
C HIS A 125 -1.96 0.89 12.58
N ASP A 126 -3.20 0.50 12.23
CA ASP A 126 -4.28 0.23 13.17
C ASP A 126 -5.35 -0.69 12.59
N LEU A 127 -6.22 -1.17 13.48
CA LEU A 127 -7.47 -1.85 13.17
C LEU A 127 -8.66 -1.11 13.80
N CYS A 128 -8.61 0.23 13.84
CA CYS A 128 -9.64 1.07 14.47
C CYS A 128 -11.04 0.78 13.96
N HIS A 129 -11.19 0.42 12.68
CA HIS A 129 -12.49 0.04 12.11
C HIS A 129 -13.12 -1.20 12.79
N GLN A 130 -12.31 -2.03 13.47
CA GLN A 130 -12.80 -3.19 14.25
C GLN A 130 -12.84 -2.91 15.76
N ASP A 131 -11.89 -2.13 16.25
CA ASP A 131 -11.67 -1.93 17.68
C ASP A 131 -12.44 -0.74 18.26
N GLN A 132 -12.86 0.22 17.41
CA GLN A 132 -13.43 1.51 17.83
C GLN A 132 -14.67 1.86 17.00
N LEU A 133 -15.67 0.98 17.03
CA LEU A 133 -16.91 1.12 16.23
C LEU A 133 -17.77 2.32 16.63
N GLU A 134 -17.54 2.88 17.82
CA GLU A 134 -18.21 4.09 18.33
C GLU A 134 -17.83 5.36 17.56
N PHE A 135 -16.69 5.36 16.85
CA PHE A 135 -16.27 6.53 16.08
C PHE A 135 -16.94 6.55 14.69
N PRO A 136 -17.64 7.66 14.34
CA PRO A 136 -18.33 7.78 13.05
C PRO A 136 -17.44 7.62 11.84
N GLU A 137 -16.18 8.06 11.91
CA GLU A 137 -15.20 7.99 10.84
C GLU A 137 -14.78 6.57 10.47
N VAL A 138 -15.05 5.59 11.31
CA VAL A 138 -14.75 4.18 11.04
C VAL A 138 -15.98 3.32 10.82
N SER A 139 -17.17 3.81 11.19
CA SER A 139 -18.42 3.03 11.14
C SER A 139 -19.43 3.54 10.08
N ASN A 140 -19.47 4.86 9.83
CA ASN A 140 -20.46 5.47 8.96
C ASN A 140 -20.15 5.30 7.46
N PHE A 141 -21.15 5.48 6.63
CA PHE A 141 -21.07 5.50 5.16
C PHE A 141 -20.38 4.28 4.51
N GLY A 142 -20.38 3.15 5.21
CA GLY A 142 -19.76 1.92 4.71
C GLY A 142 -18.26 1.85 4.86
N GLU A 143 -17.63 2.75 5.62
CA GLU A 143 -16.19 2.77 5.87
C GLU A 143 -15.68 1.47 6.50
N PHE A 144 -16.39 0.93 7.49
CA PHE A 144 -16.07 -0.38 8.05
C PHE A 144 -15.90 -1.44 6.97
N ARG A 145 -16.92 -1.57 6.10
CA ARG A 145 -16.89 -2.58 5.04
C ARG A 145 -15.79 -2.32 4.02
N ALA A 146 -15.58 -1.06 3.65
CA ALA A 146 -14.56 -0.69 2.67
C ALA A 146 -13.16 -1.03 3.20
N ARG A 147 -12.85 -0.67 4.45
CA ARG A 147 -11.57 -1.00 5.09
C ARG A 147 -11.40 -2.50 5.24
N GLU A 148 -12.39 -3.19 5.77
CA GLU A 148 -12.35 -4.64 5.98
C GLU A 148 -12.10 -5.41 4.67
N LEU A 149 -12.75 -5.02 3.55
CA LEU A 149 -12.50 -5.63 2.24
C LEU A 149 -11.06 -5.46 1.79
N VAL A 150 -10.49 -4.27 1.96
CA VAL A 150 -9.08 -4.02 1.61
C VAL A 150 -8.17 -4.92 2.46
N PHE A 151 -8.38 -5.02 3.77
CA PHE A 151 -7.59 -5.91 4.64
C PHE A 151 -7.71 -7.37 4.22
N GLN A 152 -8.92 -7.87 4.03
CA GLN A 152 -9.15 -9.26 3.64
C GLN A 152 -8.53 -9.61 2.27
N ASN A 153 -8.58 -8.67 1.32
CA ASN A 153 -8.08 -8.90 -0.03
C ASN A 153 -6.55 -8.74 -0.14
N THR A 154 -5.93 -7.90 0.71
CA THR A 154 -4.53 -7.54 0.54
C THR A 154 -3.59 -8.29 1.49
N LEU A 155 -3.94 -8.46 2.78
CA LEU A 155 -3.02 -9.04 3.76
C LEU A 155 -2.58 -10.46 3.40
N LYS A 156 -3.49 -11.30 2.91
CA LYS A 156 -3.17 -12.68 2.50
C LYS A 156 -2.24 -12.75 1.30
N ARG A 157 -2.24 -11.72 0.47
CA ARG A 157 -1.42 -11.62 -0.75
C ARG A 157 -0.09 -10.89 -0.52
N ALA A 158 0.00 -10.05 0.50
CA ALA A 158 1.22 -9.31 0.81
C ALA A 158 2.39 -10.27 1.06
N PHE A 159 3.57 -9.96 0.52
CA PHE A 159 4.80 -10.70 0.82
C PHE A 159 5.15 -10.56 2.30
N LEU A 160 5.10 -9.33 2.83
CA LEU A 160 5.24 -9.02 4.26
C LEU A 160 4.18 -7.99 4.67
N VAL A 161 3.80 -8.03 5.94
CA VAL A 161 2.92 -7.05 6.59
C VAL A 161 3.73 -6.33 7.67
N MET A 162 3.96 -5.04 7.49
CA MET A 162 4.64 -4.20 8.49
C MET A 162 3.62 -3.69 9.49
N VAL A 163 3.98 -3.71 10.77
CA VAL A 163 3.13 -3.24 11.87
C VAL A 163 3.95 -2.44 12.87
N ASP A 164 3.28 -1.62 13.66
CA ASP A 164 3.92 -0.70 14.61
C ASP A 164 4.10 -1.34 16.02
N SER A 165 3.47 -2.48 16.30
CA SER A 165 3.54 -3.13 17.60
C SER A 165 3.27 -4.63 17.55
N GLU A 166 3.75 -5.35 18.56
CA GLU A 166 3.47 -6.78 18.74
C GLU A 166 1.98 -7.04 19.00
N GLU A 167 1.29 -6.13 19.68
CA GLU A 167 -0.17 -6.25 19.89
C GLU A 167 -0.91 -6.24 18.56
N LEU A 168 -0.53 -5.34 17.64
CA LEU A 168 -1.13 -5.28 16.31
C LEU A 168 -0.78 -6.52 15.48
N ALA A 169 0.44 -7.03 15.62
CA ALA A 169 0.85 -8.28 14.98
C ALA A 169 -0.01 -9.47 15.48
N ASP A 170 -0.30 -9.56 16.78
CA ASP A 170 -1.20 -10.56 17.35
C ASP A 170 -2.62 -10.45 16.79
N LYS A 171 -3.13 -9.23 16.67
CA LYS A 171 -4.46 -8.98 16.08
C LYS A 171 -4.50 -9.42 14.61
N ILE A 172 -3.47 -9.11 13.82
CA ILE A 172 -3.40 -9.52 12.41
C ILE A 172 -3.29 -11.04 12.29
N TYR A 173 -2.46 -11.68 13.08
CA TYR A 173 -2.35 -13.13 13.14
C TYR A 173 -3.71 -13.78 13.45
N THR A 174 -4.38 -13.34 14.51
CA THR A 174 -5.62 -13.95 15.00
C THR A 174 -6.84 -13.65 14.14
N ARG A 175 -6.98 -12.41 13.64
CA ARG A 175 -8.17 -11.98 12.92
C ARG A 175 -8.13 -12.28 11.41
N TYR A 176 -6.93 -12.23 10.81
CA TYR A 176 -6.76 -12.42 9.37
C TYR A 176 -6.03 -13.71 9.00
N GLY A 177 -5.49 -14.44 9.99
CA GLY A 177 -4.79 -15.70 9.78
C GLY A 177 -3.46 -15.55 9.04
N ILE A 178 -2.79 -14.40 9.19
CA ILE A 178 -1.47 -14.17 8.59
C ILE A 178 -0.42 -14.78 9.53
N VAL A 179 0.42 -15.66 8.98
CA VAL A 179 1.48 -16.32 9.78
C VAL A 179 2.50 -15.30 10.30
N ARG A 180 3.01 -15.53 11.51
CA ARG A 180 3.92 -14.59 12.19
C ARG A 180 5.17 -14.26 11.40
N ASP A 181 5.71 -15.22 10.65
CA ASP A 181 6.92 -15.02 9.81
C ASP A 181 6.70 -14.02 8.66
N ARG A 182 5.46 -13.61 8.43
CA ARG A 182 5.09 -12.59 7.43
C ARG A 182 4.64 -11.26 8.05
N ILE A 183 4.78 -11.12 9.37
CA ILE A 183 4.38 -9.89 10.08
C ILE A 183 5.61 -9.28 10.74
#